data_6cb5ba3b3a60872a2427e241dae57d59
#
_entry.id   6cb5ba3b3a60872a2427e241dae57d59
#
_cell.length_a   1.000
_cell.length_b   1.000
_cell.length_c   1.000
_cell.angle_alpha   90.00
_cell.angle_beta   90.00
_cell.angle_gamma   90.00
#
_symmetry.space_group_name_H-M   'P 1'
#
loop_
_entity.id
_entity.type
_entity.pdbx_description
1 polymer ?
#
loop_
_entity_poly.entity_id
_entity_poly.type
_entity_poly.pdbx_seq_one_letter_code
_entity_poly.pdbx_strand_id
1 'polypeptide(L)'
;QMCVRDRSIYMDNFKIQDTQMNSFGILDGKINHNRLKDWFLDFQISSENLLAIDTNKEQNDFYYGLGMFNGYAKFYGPGKDLDINIDGSSNDNTKITIPIKYDDGIGSLSYLKFSSDNNNSNLINQGLEVFIDLKLNNKAELEIIFDENSGSKLSGRGEGDFRFESDYSGNFNIKGDFTTEIGKYHYKNFGIVERIFDIKKG
;
A
#
# COMPACT_ATOMS: atom_id res chain seq x y z
N GLN A 1 27.22 -0.03 5.72
CA GLN A 1 27.86 -0.67 6.90
C GLN A 1 26.94 -0.54 8.11
N MET A 2 26.80 -1.60 8.90
CA MET A 2 26.05 -1.57 10.16
C MET A 2 27.05 -1.54 11.35
N CYS A 3 26.84 -0.65 12.28
CA CYS A 3 27.69 -0.52 13.48
C CYS A 3 26.81 -0.37 14.73
N VAL A 4 27.13 -1.10 15.79
CA VAL A 4 26.45 -1.01 17.09
C VAL A 4 27.35 -0.30 18.07
N ARG A 5 26.88 0.80 18.64
CA ARG A 5 27.57 1.56 19.69
C ARG A 5 26.61 1.88 20.82
N ASP A 6 26.98 1.50 22.04
CA ASP A 6 26.21 1.74 23.27
C ASP A 6 24.72 1.41 23.16
N ARG A 7 23.90 2.40 22.81
CA ARG A 7 22.44 2.31 22.73
C ARG A 7 21.91 2.57 21.33
N SER A 8 22.78 2.52 20.32
CA SER A 8 22.41 2.86 18.94
C SER A 8 22.95 1.85 17.95
N ILE A 9 22.14 1.51 16.98
CA ILE A 9 22.50 0.72 15.83
C ILE A 9 22.53 1.70 14.65
N TYR A 10 23.68 1.91 14.06
CA TYR A 10 23.88 2.78 12.92
C TYR A 10 23.89 1.94 11.63
N MET A 11 23.16 2.40 10.66
CA MET A 11 23.12 1.83 9.31
C MET A 11 23.57 2.93 8.34
N ASP A 12 24.64 2.67 7.63
CA ASP A 12 25.23 3.58 6.66
C ASP A 12 25.38 2.82 5.36
N ASN A 13 24.60 3.21 4.37
CA ASN A 13 24.56 2.57 3.07
C ASN A 13 24.35 1.04 3.19
N PHE A 14 23.44 0.66 4.09
CA PHE A 14 23.21 -0.75 4.41
C PHE A 14 22.25 -1.37 3.39
N LYS A 15 22.75 -2.30 2.58
CA LYS A 15 21.93 -3.00 1.58
C LYS A 15 21.00 -4.00 2.24
N ILE A 16 19.70 -3.84 1.99
CA ILE A 16 18.67 -4.84 2.26
C ILE A 16 18.27 -5.49 0.94
N GLN A 17 17.99 -6.78 0.95
CA GLN A 17 17.66 -7.52 -0.25
C GLN A 17 16.52 -8.49 0.01
N ASP A 18 15.50 -8.43 -0.85
CA ASP A 18 14.50 -9.47 -0.96
C ASP A 18 15.03 -10.62 -1.80
N THR A 19 14.79 -11.86 -1.34
CA THR A 19 15.30 -13.07 -1.99
C THR A 19 14.36 -13.63 -3.04
N GLN A 20 13.07 -13.28 -3.02
CA GLN A 20 12.09 -13.81 -3.95
C GLN A 20 12.21 -13.14 -5.33
N MET A 21 12.20 -11.83 -5.35
CA MET A 21 12.30 -11.02 -6.58
C MET A 21 13.72 -10.51 -6.86
N ASN A 22 14.68 -10.87 -5.99
CA ASN A 22 16.06 -10.38 -6.05
C ASN A 22 16.14 -8.84 -6.10
N SER A 23 15.18 -8.19 -5.47
CA SER A 23 15.09 -6.73 -5.36
C SER A 23 15.87 -6.23 -4.15
N PHE A 24 16.26 -4.96 -4.15
CA PHE A 24 17.05 -4.42 -3.05
C PHE A 24 16.74 -2.95 -2.77
N GLY A 25 17.04 -2.55 -1.55
CA GLY A 25 17.01 -1.16 -1.10
C GLY A 25 18.26 -0.82 -0.29
N ILE A 26 18.48 0.47 -0.11
CA ILE A 26 19.52 1.02 0.73
C ILE A 26 18.88 1.63 1.97
N LEU A 27 19.38 1.25 3.11
CA LEU A 27 18.91 1.70 4.41
C LEU A 27 19.97 2.57 5.05
N ASP A 28 19.59 3.81 5.38
CA ASP A 28 20.44 4.80 6.04
C ASP A 28 19.74 5.34 7.28
N GLY A 29 20.49 5.50 8.36
CA GLY A 29 20.00 6.07 9.59
C GLY A 29 20.45 5.32 10.84
N LYS A 30 19.60 5.38 11.87
CA LYS A 30 19.90 4.76 13.17
C LYS A 30 18.64 4.26 13.86
N ILE A 31 18.82 3.28 14.70
CA ILE A 31 17.82 2.80 15.66
C ILE A 31 18.43 2.95 17.05
N ASN A 32 17.76 3.71 17.90
CA ASN A 32 18.17 3.87 19.30
C ASN A 32 17.35 2.94 20.19
N HIS A 33 17.93 2.52 21.31
CA HIS A 33 17.23 1.72 22.31
C HIS A 33 17.74 2.02 23.72
N ASN A 34 16.90 1.78 24.70
CA ASN A 34 17.29 1.81 26.10
C ASN A 34 17.25 0.39 26.67
N ARG A 35 18.44 -0.24 26.82
CA ARG A 35 18.57 -1.64 27.29
C ARG A 35 17.72 -2.64 26.49
N LEU A 36 17.72 -2.52 25.16
CA LEU A 36 16.91 -3.30 24.24
C LEU A 36 15.38 -3.14 24.46
N LYS A 37 15.00 -2.01 25.04
CA LYS A 37 13.63 -1.55 25.21
C LYS A 37 13.53 -0.13 24.69
N ASP A 38 12.32 0.42 24.65
CA ASP A 38 12.06 1.81 24.25
C ASP A 38 12.78 2.17 22.95
N TRP A 39 12.43 1.46 21.89
CA TRP A 39 13.01 1.64 20.58
C TRP A 39 12.58 2.97 19.97
N PHE A 40 13.53 3.70 19.42
CA PHE A 40 13.32 4.92 18.65
C PHE A 40 13.94 4.72 17.26
N LEU A 41 13.14 4.84 16.24
CA LEU A 41 13.51 4.66 14.84
C LEU A 41 13.79 6.03 14.21
N ASP A 42 14.84 6.12 13.44
CA ASP A 42 15.23 7.31 12.67
C ASP A 42 16.05 6.82 11.47
N PHE A 43 15.34 6.24 10.50
CA PHE A 43 15.99 5.72 9.30
C PHE A 43 15.14 5.91 8.06
N GLN A 44 15.80 5.82 6.92
CA GLN A 44 15.20 5.88 5.59
C GLN A 44 15.63 4.68 4.77
N ILE A 45 14.70 4.15 3.98
CA ILE A 45 14.96 3.16 2.94
C ILE A 45 14.76 3.85 1.60
N SER A 46 15.73 3.74 0.70
CA SER A 46 15.61 4.18 -0.69
C SER A 46 15.82 3.00 -1.64
N SER A 47 15.11 2.99 -2.74
CA SER A 47 15.26 1.95 -3.75
C SER A 47 14.81 2.42 -5.13
N GLU A 48 15.38 1.82 -6.14
CA GLU A 48 14.88 1.92 -7.52
C GLU A 48 13.95 0.77 -7.88
N ASN A 49 14.01 -0.35 -7.14
CA ASN A 49 13.16 -1.51 -7.39
C ASN A 49 13.15 -2.44 -6.17
N LEU A 50 12.32 -2.17 -5.20
CA LEU A 50 12.14 -3.00 -3.99
C LEU A 50 10.77 -3.65 -4.00
N LEU A 51 10.69 -4.93 -3.68
CA LEU A 51 9.43 -5.59 -3.35
C LEU A 51 8.93 -5.02 -2.00
N ALA A 52 7.94 -4.13 -2.06
CA ALA A 52 7.38 -3.46 -0.90
C ALA A 52 6.08 -4.11 -0.41
N ILE A 53 5.32 -4.70 -1.33
CA ILE A 53 4.07 -5.39 -1.03
C ILE A 53 4.13 -6.79 -1.65
N ASP A 54 3.90 -7.80 -0.83
CA ASP A 54 3.68 -9.19 -1.23
C ASP A 54 2.68 -9.80 -0.24
N THR A 55 1.41 -9.50 -0.47
CA THR A 55 0.32 -9.88 0.41
C THR A 55 -0.79 -10.56 -0.35
N ASN A 56 -1.50 -11.44 0.32
CA ASN A 56 -2.73 -12.05 -0.17
C ASN A 56 -3.96 -11.49 0.57
N LYS A 57 -5.15 -11.85 0.13
CA LYS A 57 -6.41 -11.40 0.71
C LYS A 57 -6.57 -11.75 2.19
N GLU A 58 -6.01 -12.86 2.65
CA GLU A 58 -6.10 -13.30 4.05
C GLU A 58 -5.23 -12.46 4.98
N GLN A 59 -4.12 -11.93 4.44
CA GLN A 59 -3.17 -11.09 5.19
C GLN A 59 -3.61 -9.62 5.23
N ASN A 60 -4.23 -9.14 4.15
CA ASN A 60 -4.78 -7.79 4.08
C ASN A 60 -6.01 -7.78 3.17
N ASP A 61 -7.15 -7.45 3.74
CA ASP A 61 -8.44 -7.45 3.06
C ASP A 61 -8.86 -6.08 2.48
N PHE A 62 -8.03 -5.04 2.67
CA PHE A 62 -8.22 -3.71 2.07
C PHE A 62 -7.53 -3.58 0.72
N TYR A 63 -6.34 -4.14 0.60
CA TYR A 63 -5.58 -4.25 -0.64
C TYR A 63 -4.60 -5.42 -0.54
N TYR A 64 -4.35 -6.07 -1.65
CA TYR A 64 -3.39 -7.17 -1.70
C TYR A 64 -2.79 -7.32 -3.09
N GLY A 65 -1.71 -8.07 -3.20
CA GLY A 65 -0.99 -8.34 -4.43
C GLY A 65 0.50 -8.14 -4.30
N LEU A 66 1.13 -7.79 -5.39
CA LEU A 66 2.56 -7.59 -5.50
C LEU A 66 2.85 -6.15 -5.89
N GLY A 67 3.62 -5.43 -5.07
CA GLY A 67 3.98 -4.04 -5.29
C GLY A 67 5.48 -3.83 -5.34
N MET A 68 6.00 -3.49 -6.52
CA MET A 68 7.39 -3.07 -6.71
C MET A 68 7.47 -1.55 -6.58
N PHE A 69 8.42 -1.07 -5.79
CA PHE A 69 8.53 0.30 -5.36
C PHE A 69 9.85 0.95 -5.80
N ASN A 70 9.74 2.18 -6.29
CA ASN A 70 10.84 3.08 -6.59
C ASN A 70 10.61 4.39 -5.84
N GLY A 71 11.50 4.75 -4.94
CA GLY A 71 11.37 5.95 -4.12
C GLY A 71 12.05 5.80 -2.77
N TYR A 72 11.50 6.47 -1.77
CA TYR A 72 12.01 6.40 -0.40
C TYR A 72 10.87 6.22 0.61
N ALA A 73 11.20 5.56 1.71
CA ALA A 73 10.33 5.39 2.87
C ALA A 73 11.10 5.83 4.12
N LYS A 74 10.59 6.81 4.85
CA LYS A 74 11.17 7.32 6.09
C LYS A 74 10.37 6.81 7.29
N PHE A 75 11.07 6.33 8.30
CA PHE A 75 10.55 5.84 9.56
C PHE A 75 11.11 6.69 10.69
N TYR A 76 10.24 7.35 11.44
CA TYR A 76 10.65 8.25 12.50
C TYR A 76 9.74 8.14 13.71
N GLY A 77 10.32 8.01 14.89
CA GLY A 77 9.59 8.05 16.15
C GLY A 77 9.81 6.84 17.04
N PRO A 78 9.21 6.86 18.24
CA PRO A 78 9.23 5.71 19.14
C PRO A 78 8.37 4.58 18.57
N GLY A 79 8.73 3.33 18.85
CA GLY A 79 8.00 2.17 18.32
C GLY A 79 6.51 2.07 18.71
N LYS A 80 6.04 2.94 19.61
CA LYS A 80 4.63 3.05 20.01
C LYS A 80 3.85 4.06 19.19
N ASP A 81 4.54 5.11 18.69
CA ASP A 81 3.97 6.23 17.95
C ASP A 81 4.95 6.51 16.80
N LEU A 82 4.83 5.74 15.74
CA LEU A 82 5.74 5.75 14.60
C LEU A 82 5.16 6.51 13.43
N ASP A 83 5.92 7.47 12.90
CA ASP A 83 5.63 8.19 11.68
C ASP A 83 6.27 7.47 10.50
N ILE A 84 5.48 7.14 9.49
CA ILE A 84 5.94 6.51 8.25
C ILE A 84 5.55 7.42 7.08
N ASN A 85 6.57 7.95 6.40
CA ASN A 85 6.40 8.76 5.20
C ASN A 85 6.98 8.04 4.00
N ILE A 86 6.16 7.79 2.98
CA ILE A 86 6.56 7.11 1.76
C ILE A 86 6.26 8.03 0.57
N ASP A 87 7.25 8.24 -0.28
CA ASP A 87 7.11 8.96 -1.54
C ASP A 87 7.80 8.15 -2.63
N GLY A 88 7.03 7.82 -3.66
CA GLY A 88 7.59 7.04 -4.74
C GLY A 88 6.61 6.65 -5.82
N SER A 89 7.05 5.76 -6.66
CA SER A 89 6.27 5.24 -7.77
C SER A 89 6.27 3.71 -7.80
N SER A 90 5.23 3.16 -8.40
CA SER A 90 5.23 1.74 -8.74
C SER A 90 6.30 1.45 -9.79
N ASN A 91 6.77 0.21 -9.81
CA ASN A 91 7.66 -0.26 -10.85
C ASN A 91 7.02 -1.42 -11.62
N ASP A 92 7.73 -1.91 -12.63
CA ASP A 92 7.32 -3.08 -13.41
C ASP A 92 6.96 -4.26 -12.50
N ASN A 93 6.02 -5.08 -12.95
CA ASN A 93 5.46 -6.21 -12.19
C ASN A 93 4.59 -5.85 -10.98
N THR A 94 4.23 -4.58 -10.80
CA THR A 94 3.25 -4.19 -9.79
C THR A 94 1.85 -4.64 -10.21
N LYS A 95 1.19 -5.38 -9.33
CA LYS A 95 -0.22 -5.79 -9.48
C LYS A 95 -0.92 -5.71 -8.15
N ILE A 96 -1.81 -4.73 -8.00
CA ILE A 96 -2.54 -4.47 -6.76
C ILE A 96 -4.03 -4.71 -6.98
N THR A 97 -4.63 -5.42 -6.07
CA THR A 97 -6.08 -5.66 -6.02
C THR A 97 -6.68 -4.90 -4.84
N ILE A 98 -7.74 -4.13 -5.11
CA ILE A 98 -8.50 -3.36 -4.11
C ILE A 98 -9.96 -3.83 -4.15
N PRO A 99 -10.42 -4.60 -3.14
CA PRO A 99 -11.83 -4.93 -3.01
C PRO A 99 -12.60 -3.74 -2.42
N ILE A 100 -13.68 -3.33 -3.08
CA ILE A 100 -14.60 -2.32 -2.56
C ILE A 100 -15.59 -3.04 -1.66
N LYS A 101 -15.55 -2.75 -0.37
CA LYS A 101 -16.54 -3.24 0.58
C LYS A 101 -17.73 -2.27 0.60
N TYR A 102 -18.87 -2.71 0.14
CA TYR A 102 -20.12 -1.99 0.35
C TYR A 102 -20.63 -2.35 1.74
N ASP A 103 -20.63 -1.40 2.66
CA ASP A 103 -21.51 -1.47 3.81
C ASP A 103 -22.96 -1.37 3.27
N ASP A 104 -23.87 -2.23 3.73
CA ASP A 104 -25.26 -2.38 3.26
C ASP A 104 -26.08 -1.08 3.43
N GLY A 105 -25.79 -0.07 2.63
CA GLY A 105 -26.46 1.21 2.58
C GLY A 105 -26.53 1.72 1.14
N ILE A 106 -27.63 1.41 0.46
CA ILE A 106 -27.96 1.99 -0.85
C ILE A 106 -28.00 3.51 -0.72
N GLY A 107 -27.00 4.21 -1.27
CA GLY A 107 -27.12 5.63 -1.53
C GLY A 107 -25.87 6.47 -1.28
N SER A 108 -25.35 6.87 -2.36
CA SER A 108 -24.43 7.99 -2.64
C SER A 108 -23.02 7.61 -3.04
N LEU A 109 -22.82 7.56 -4.35
CA LEU A 109 -21.54 7.76 -5.02
C LEU A 109 -21.10 9.23 -4.85
N SER A 110 -20.86 9.69 -3.64
CA SER A 110 -20.22 10.96 -3.43
C SER A 110 -18.94 10.73 -2.63
N TYR A 111 -17.85 10.64 -3.36
CA TYR A 111 -16.49 10.55 -2.85
C TYR A 111 -16.28 9.35 -1.92
N LEU A 112 -15.46 8.39 -2.37
CA LEU A 112 -15.04 7.21 -1.59
C LEU A 112 -14.54 7.64 -0.20
N LYS A 113 -15.45 7.73 0.74
CA LYS A 113 -15.15 7.95 2.13
C LYS A 113 -15.17 6.59 2.79
N PHE A 114 -14.04 5.91 2.81
CA PHE A 114 -13.88 4.71 3.62
C PHE A 114 -13.84 5.10 5.09
N SER A 115 -15.03 5.30 5.67
CA SER A 115 -15.19 5.35 7.11
C SER A 115 -15.69 3.99 7.53
N SER A 116 -14.81 3.12 7.96
CA SER A 116 -15.22 1.86 8.57
C SER A 116 -15.62 2.11 10.02
N ASP A 117 -16.89 2.32 10.26
CA ASP A 117 -17.50 2.15 11.58
C ASP A 117 -17.63 0.65 11.89
N ASN A 118 -16.54 -0.05 12.09
CA ASN A 118 -16.56 -1.41 12.63
C ASN A 118 -15.54 -1.54 13.75
N ASN A 119 -16.07 -1.68 14.96
CA ASN A 119 -15.39 -1.81 16.23
C ASN A 119 -14.49 -3.05 16.40
N ASN A 120 -14.00 -3.69 15.33
CA ASN A 120 -13.17 -4.89 15.43
C ASN A 120 -11.88 -4.85 14.61
N SER A 121 -11.59 -3.79 13.84
CA SER A 121 -10.31 -3.65 13.12
C SER A 121 -9.31 -2.71 13.81
N ASN A 122 -9.62 -2.21 14.99
CA ASN A 122 -8.88 -1.15 15.68
C ASN A 122 -7.57 -1.58 16.36
N LEU A 123 -7.07 -2.78 16.12
CA LEU A 123 -5.86 -3.24 16.81
C LEU A 123 -4.57 -3.19 15.97
N ILE A 124 -4.67 -2.98 14.66
CA ILE A 124 -3.49 -3.12 13.78
C ILE A 124 -2.74 -1.79 13.59
N ASN A 125 -3.41 -0.65 13.71
CA ASN A 125 -2.79 0.65 13.42
C ASN A 125 -2.70 1.62 14.62
N GLN A 126 -2.99 1.20 15.82
CA GLN A 126 -2.80 2.07 16.98
C GLN A 126 -1.31 2.36 17.19
N GLY A 127 -0.94 3.64 17.11
CA GLY A 127 0.43 4.09 17.25
C GLY A 127 1.21 4.23 15.94
N LEU A 128 0.52 4.21 14.79
CA LEU A 128 1.13 4.47 13.48
C LEU A 128 0.46 5.67 12.82
N GLU A 129 1.24 6.67 12.45
CA GLU A 129 0.87 7.68 11.48
C GLU A 129 1.54 7.33 10.14
N VAL A 130 0.73 7.18 9.10
CA VAL A 130 1.23 6.74 7.78
C VAL A 130 0.81 7.74 6.73
N PHE A 131 1.76 8.22 5.96
CA PHE A 131 1.55 9.09 4.83
C PHE A 131 2.26 8.50 3.61
N ILE A 132 1.50 8.19 2.57
CA ILE A 132 2.02 7.60 1.34
C ILE A 132 1.57 8.44 0.16
N ASP A 133 2.52 9.01 -0.58
CA ASP A 133 2.33 9.55 -1.92
C ASP A 133 2.87 8.55 -2.94
N LEU A 134 1.98 7.94 -3.71
CA LEU A 134 2.32 6.88 -4.66
C LEU A 134 1.87 7.24 -6.06
N LYS A 135 2.80 7.24 -7.00
CA LYS A 135 2.53 7.35 -8.44
C LYS A 135 2.50 5.96 -9.08
N LEU A 136 1.37 5.59 -9.65
CA LEU A 136 1.28 4.40 -10.47
C LEU A 136 1.71 4.73 -11.90
N ASN A 137 2.62 3.94 -12.44
CA ASN A 137 3.02 4.04 -13.83
C ASN A 137 2.16 3.13 -14.74
N ASN A 138 2.21 3.33 -16.04
CA ASN A 138 1.40 2.60 -17.01
C ASN A 138 1.72 1.10 -17.16
N LYS A 139 2.70 0.59 -16.42
CA LYS A 139 3.02 -0.84 -16.37
C LYS A 139 2.40 -1.53 -15.15
N ALA A 140 1.99 -0.74 -14.14
CA ALA A 140 1.27 -1.25 -12.99
C ALA A 140 -0.13 -1.71 -13.39
N GLU A 141 -0.53 -2.86 -12.90
CA GLU A 141 -1.88 -3.42 -13.06
C GLU A 141 -2.67 -3.16 -11.77
N LEU A 142 -3.79 -2.45 -11.92
CA LEU A 142 -4.75 -2.25 -10.85
C LEU A 142 -5.98 -3.11 -11.11
N GLU A 143 -6.42 -3.85 -10.11
CA GLU A 143 -7.68 -4.58 -10.13
C GLU A 143 -8.60 -4.05 -9.02
N ILE A 144 -9.79 -3.62 -9.38
CA ILE A 144 -10.82 -3.16 -8.44
C ILE A 144 -11.96 -4.17 -8.47
N ILE A 145 -12.22 -4.80 -7.33
CA ILE A 145 -13.34 -5.74 -7.18
C ILE A 145 -14.52 -4.95 -6.61
N PHE A 146 -15.56 -4.77 -7.43
CA PHE A 146 -16.76 -4.04 -7.02
C PHE A 146 -17.68 -4.87 -6.14
N ASP A 147 -17.79 -6.15 -6.42
CA ASP A 147 -18.62 -7.08 -5.66
C ASP A 147 -17.95 -8.46 -5.66
N GLU A 148 -17.52 -8.87 -4.49
CA GLU A 148 -16.86 -10.16 -4.30
C GLU A 148 -17.81 -11.33 -4.52
N ASN A 149 -19.10 -11.18 -4.22
CA ASN A 149 -20.09 -12.26 -4.36
C ASN A 149 -20.41 -12.53 -5.82
N SER A 150 -20.58 -11.50 -6.62
CA SER A 150 -20.81 -11.66 -8.07
C SER A 150 -19.52 -11.88 -8.84
N GLY A 151 -18.39 -11.38 -8.33
CA GLY A 151 -17.11 -11.37 -9.01
C GLY A 151 -16.97 -10.28 -10.06
N SER A 152 -17.79 -9.23 -9.98
CA SER A 152 -17.70 -8.06 -10.86
C SER A 152 -16.46 -7.25 -10.54
N LYS A 153 -15.60 -7.03 -11.54
CA LYS A 153 -14.31 -6.38 -11.35
C LYS A 153 -13.86 -5.58 -12.57
N LEU A 154 -13.06 -4.56 -12.28
CA LEU A 154 -12.31 -3.78 -13.25
C LEU A 154 -10.84 -4.14 -13.11
N SER A 155 -10.18 -4.51 -14.17
CA SER A 155 -8.73 -4.68 -14.20
C SER A 155 -8.14 -3.88 -15.36
N GLY A 156 -7.01 -3.24 -15.11
CA GLY A 156 -6.38 -2.45 -16.18
C GLY A 156 -5.00 -1.93 -15.80
N ARG A 157 -4.32 -1.46 -16.82
CA ARG A 157 -3.05 -0.74 -16.71
C ARG A 157 -3.28 0.71 -17.07
N GLY A 158 -2.58 1.58 -16.37
CA GLY A 158 -2.74 3.01 -16.55
C GLY A 158 -1.83 3.78 -15.61
N GLU A 159 -2.12 5.07 -15.50
CA GLU A 159 -1.37 6.00 -14.67
C GLU A 159 -2.29 6.62 -13.63
N GLY A 160 -1.75 6.92 -12.45
CA GLY A 160 -2.52 7.56 -11.40
C GLY A 160 -1.66 8.03 -10.25
N ASP A 161 -2.17 9.02 -9.54
CA ASP A 161 -1.58 9.54 -8.33
C ASP A 161 -2.48 9.18 -7.13
N PHE A 162 -1.91 8.52 -6.14
CA PHE A 162 -2.63 8.09 -4.95
C PHE A 162 -1.97 8.65 -3.70
N ARG A 163 -2.79 9.12 -2.78
CA ARG A 163 -2.40 9.52 -1.44
C ARG A 163 -3.15 8.69 -0.42
N PHE A 164 -2.40 8.04 0.46
CA PHE A 164 -2.91 7.28 1.58
C PHE A 164 -2.49 7.98 2.86
N GLU A 165 -3.42 8.17 3.76
CA GLU A 165 -3.21 8.82 5.06
C GLU A 165 -3.83 7.95 6.15
N SER A 166 -3.09 7.67 7.22
CA SER A 166 -3.61 7.02 8.41
C SER A 166 -3.10 7.78 9.63
N ASP A 167 -3.97 8.11 10.57
CA ASP A 167 -3.60 8.75 11.82
C ASP A 167 -3.33 7.70 12.93
N TYR A 168 -2.79 8.15 14.07
CA TYR A 168 -2.52 7.29 15.24
C TYR A 168 -3.78 6.62 15.81
N SER A 169 -4.96 7.08 15.48
CA SER A 169 -6.24 6.50 15.89
C SER A 169 -6.72 5.40 14.95
N GLY A 170 -5.99 5.18 13.83
CA GLY A 170 -6.32 4.19 12.82
C GLY A 170 -7.38 4.67 11.81
N ASN A 171 -7.68 5.98 11.77
CA ASN A 171 -8.52 6.52 10.70
C ASN A 171 -7.72 6.49 9.41
N PHE A 172 -8.28 5.86 8.40
CA PHE A 172 -7.63 5.65 7.11
C PHE A 172 -8.37 6.42 6.01
N ASN A 173 -7.62 7.14 5.17
CA ASN A 173 -8.15 7.93 4.08
C ASN A 173 -7.33 7.67 2.80
N ILE A 174 -8.02 7.47 1.69
CA ILE A 174 -7.40 7.33 0.36
C ILE A 174 -7.96 8.42 -0.54
N LYS A 175 -7.08 9.12 -1.24
CA LYS A 175 -7.41 10.07 -2.30
C LYS A 175 -6.56 9.75 -3.52
N GLY A 176 -7.11 9.95 -4.70
CA GLY A 176 -6.33 9.76 -5.93
C GLY A 176 -7.21 9.67 -7.15
N ASP A 177 -6.55 9.58 -8.28
CA ASP A 177 -7.16 9.35 -9.58
C ASP A 177 -6.37 8.28 -10.34
N PHE A 178 -7.06 7.58 -11.20
CA PHE A 178 -6.45 6.56 -12.05
C PHE A 178 -7.05 6.61 -13.45
N THR A 179 -6.19 6.80 -14.43
CA THR A 179 -6.56 6.79 -15.84
C THR A 179 -6.16 5.47 -16.47
N THR A 180 -7.15 4.67 -16.82
CA THR A 180 -6.93 3.38 -17.47
C THR A 180 -6.59 3.58 -18.95
N GLU A 181 -5.45 3.09 -19.40
CA GLU A 181 -5.07 3.07 -20.81
C GLU A 181 -5.61 1.84 -21.54
N ILE A 182 -5.46 0.68 -20.89
CA ILE A 182 -5.94 -0.61 -21.39
C ILE A 182 -6.52 -1.37 -20.21
N GLY A 183 -7.76 -1.83 -20.34
CA GLY A 183 -8.40 -2.56 -19.26
C GLY A 183 -9.56 -3.43 -19.71
N LYS A 184 -10.10 -4.17 -18.76
CA LYS A 184 -11.29 -5.00 -18.93
C LYS A 184 -12.21 -4.80 -17.74
N TYR A 185 -13.48 -4.57 -18.03
CA TYR A 185 -14.52 -4.62 -17.03
C TYR A 185 -15.26 -5.95 -17.16
N HIS A 186 -15.16 -6.76 -16.13
CA HIS A 186 -15.92 -8.01 -16.00
C HIS A 186 -17.18 -7.72 -15.20
N TYR A 187 -18.31 -7.73 -15.90
CA TYR A 187 -19.62 -7.63 -15.27
C TYR A 187 -20.18 -9.03 -15.05
N LYS A 188 -20.50 -9.33 -13.80
CA LYS A 188 -21.19 -10.57 -13.43
C LYS A 188 -22.39 -10.24 -12.56
N ASN A 189 -23.55 -10.86 -12.86
CA ASN A 189 -24.76 -10.66 -12.08
C ASN A 189 -25.42 -12.02 -11.80
N PHE A 190 -25.42 -12.42 -10.53
CA PHE A 190 -26.05 -13.62 -9.98
C PHE A 190 -25.81 -14.92 -10.78
N GLY A 191 -24.67 -15.06 -11.44
CA GLY A 191 -24.35 -16.22 -12.26
C GLY A 191 -25.18 -16.38 -13.55
N ILE A 192 -26.04 -15.43 -13.85
CA ILE A 192 -26.94 -15.50 -15.01
C ILE A 192 -26.40 -14.72 -16.22
N VAL A 193 -25.74 -13.57 -15.92
CA VAL A 193 -25.16 -12.70 -16.94
C VAL A 193 -23.68 -12.52 -16.66
N GLU A 194 -22.87 -12.83 -17.65
CA GLU A 194 -21.44 -12.51 -17.65
C GLU A 194 -21.10 -11.77 -18.95
N ARG A 195 -20.48 -10.62 -18.83
CA ARG A 195 -20.02 -9.78 -19.95
C ARG A 195 -18.65 -9.21 -19.64
N ILE A 196 -17.82 -9.17 -20.67
CA ILE A 196 -16.50 -8.54 -20.63
C ILE A 196 -16.53 -7.36 -21.59
N PHE A 197 -16.16 -6.19 -21.06
CA PHE A 197 -16.03 -4.97 -21.84
C PHE A 197 -14.56 -4.57 -21.87
N ASP A 198 -14.04 -4.34 -23.07
CA ASP A 198 -12.70 -3.79 -23.23
C ASP A 198 -12.74 -2.28 -22.99
N ILE A 199 -11.85 -1.79 -22.12
CA ILE A 199 -11.65 -0.38 -21.85
C ILE A 199 -10.44 0.06 -22.68
N LYS A 200 -10.63 1.09 -23.48
CA LYS A 200 -9.58 1.75 -24.25
C LYS A 200 -9.48 3.19 -23.81
N LYS A 201 -8.27 3.74 -23.89
CA LYS A 201 -8.06 5.15 -23.62
C LYS A 201 -9.01 5.99 -24.47
N GLY A 202 -9.82 6.80 -23.83
CA GLY A 202 -10.73 7.75 -24.46
C GLY A 202 -10.09 9.11 -24.59
#